data_e9749e52595fc5347273d984e941ba2c
#
_entry.id   e9749e52595fc5347273d984e941ba2c
#
_cell.length_a   1.000
_cell.length_b   1.000
_cell.length_c   1.000
_cell.angle_alpha   90.00
_cell.angle_beta   90.00
_cell.angle_gamma   90.00
#
_symmetry.space_group_name_H-M   'P 1'
#
loop_
_entity.id
_entity.type
_entity.pdbx_description
1 polymer ?
#
loop_
_entity_poly.entity_id
_entity_poly.type
_entity_poly.pdbx_seq_one_letter_code
_entity_poly.pdbx_strand_id
1 'polypeptide(L)'
;MIFNKTFLQTLFLLLALSCTYPPIEKKKLYYSKDKIEVFYQSRDILKKLGYEIDIFSPESFALSTKKTQIKKSLRKYDYIIFIKVNDHIELHLAVERNIFNRGSESNIGDSGMIIKQVESYMPIALQNKIFKPLEIEFKKNGYNLVVSR
;
A
#
# COMPACT_ATOMS: atom_id res chain seq x y z
N MET A 1 47.84 -6.37 -13.67
CA MET A 1 46.73 -6.36 -12.70
C MET A 1 45.53 -7.02 -13.37
N ILE A 2 45.35 -8.32 -13.17
CA ILE A 2 44.29 -9.11 -13.84
C ILE A 2 43.05 -9.00 -12.96
N PHE A 3 42.14 -8.08 -13.27
CA PHE A 3 40.83 -8.04 -12.65
C PHE A 3 40.06 -9.30 -13.05
N ASN A 4 39.81 -10.14 -12.09
CA ASN A 4 39.20 -11.45 -12.25
C ASN A 4 37.79 -11.26 -12.84
N LYS A 5 37.54 -11.73 -14.08
CA LYS A 5 36.24 -11.63 -14.78
C LYS A 5 35.08 -12.17 -13.93
N THR A 6 35.36 -13.14 -13.08
CA THR A 6 34.39 -13.73 -12.13
C THR A 6 33.95 -12.73 -11.05
N PHE A 7 34.84 -11.87 -10.56
CA PHE A 7 34.51 -10.87 -9.56
C PHE A 7 33.58 -9.78 -10.12
N LEU A 8 33.80 -9.39 -11.37
CA LEU A 8 32.95 -8.40 -12.05
C LEU A 8 31.55 -8.96 -12.34
N GLN A 9 31.45 -10.26 -12.71
CA GLN A 9 30.16 -10.93 -12.94
C GLN A 9 29.36 -11.10 -11.65
N THR A 10 29.99 -11.47 -10.53
CA THR A 10 29.30 -11.59 -9.24
C THR A 10 28.85 -10.23 -8.70
N LEU A 11 29.64 -9.17 -8.90
CA LEU A 11 29.26 -7.81 -8.50
C LEU A 11 28.05 -7.32 -9.34
N PHE A 12 28.02 -7.61 -10.61
CA PHE A 12 26.89 -7.23 -11.50
C PHE A 12 25.60 -8.01 -11.13
N LEU A 13 25.73 -9.29 -10.76
CA LEU A 13 24.60 -10.11 -10.29
C LEU A 13 24.01 -9.60 -8.97
N LEU A 14 24.87 -9.19 -8.03
CA LEU A 14 24.46 -8.61 -6.75
C LEU A 14 23.76 -7.25 -6.92
N LEU A 15 24.20 -6.43 -7.87
CA LEU A 15 23.57 -5.15 -8.19
C LEU A 15 22.20 -5.31 -8.88
N ALA A 16 22.01 -6.36 -9.68
CA ALA A 16 20.73 -6.63 -10.34
C ALA A 16 19.65 -7.10 -9.37
N LEU A 17 20.01 -7.74 -8.25
CA LEU A 17 19.06 -8.24 -7.24
C LEU A 17 18.57 -7.16 -6.27
N SER A 18 19.18 -5.97 -6.25
CA SER A 18 18.93 -4.95 -5.22
C SER A 18 17.81 -3.93 -5.53
N CYS A 19 17.14 -4.01 -6.68
CA CYS A 19 16.18 -2.98 -7.12
C CYS A 19 14.71 -3.40 -7.13
N THR A 20 14.33 -4.55 -6.63
CA THR A 20 12.93 -4.96 -6.60
C THR A 20 12.24 -4.47 -5.32
N TYR A 21 11.18 -3.67 -5.48
CA TYR A 21 10.30 -3.34 -4.36
C TYR A 21 9.52 -4.59 -3.95
N PRO A 22 9.26 -4.78 -2.64
CA PRO A 22 8.44 -5.88 -2.19
C PRO A 22 7.00 -5.71 -2.67
N PRO A 23 6.25 -6.81 -2.86
CA PRO A 23 4.83 -6.75 -3.17
C PRO A 23 4.07 -6.01 -2.06
N ILE A 24 2.91 -5.45 -2.42
CA ILE A 24 2.02 -4.83 -1.45
C ILE A 24 1.43 -5.93 -0.59
N GLU A 25 1.72 -5.85 0.72
CA GLU A 25 1.27 -6.85 1.68
C GLU A 25 -0.24 -6.77 1.93
N LYS A 26 -0.84 -7.93 2.17
CA LYS A 26 -2.18 -8.04 2.76
C LYS A 26 -2.03 -8.32 4.24
N LYS A 27 -2.72 -7.56 5.08
CA LYS A 27 -2.70 -7.77 6.52
C LYS A 27 -3.99 -8.45 6.95
N LYS A 28 -3.86 -9.40 7.87
CA LYS A 28 -4.98 -10.11 8.47
C LYS A 28 -4.96 -9.90 9.98
N LEU A 29 -6.13 -9.62 10.56
CA LEU A 29 -6.26 -9.43 12.01
C LEU A 29 -7.36 -10.36 12.55
N TYR A 30 -7.07 -11.03 13.65
CA TYR A 30 -8.04 -11.81 14.40
C TYR A 30 -8.97 -10.93 15.20
N TYR A 31 -10.21 -11.40 15.34
CA TYR A 31 -11.19 -10.84 16.23
C TYR A 31 -12.01 -11.96 16.90
N SER A 32 -12.58 -11.65 18.07
CA SER A 32 -13.46 -12.57 18.82
C SER A 32 -14.86 -11.98 19.05
N LYS A 33 -15.14 -10.85 18.46
CA LYS A 33 -16.39 -10.10 18.59
C LYS A 33 -17.38 -10.49 17.49
N ASP A 34 -18.61 -9.97 17.59
CA ASP A 34 -19.58 -10.09 16.52
C ASP A 34 -19.10 -9.43 15.21
N LYS A 35 -19.32 -10.08 14.09
CA LYS A 35 -18.85 -9.63 12.77
C LYS A 35 -19.39 -8.26 12.39
N ILE A 36 -20.65 -7.99 12.74
CA ILE A 36 -21.29 -6.69 12.45
C ILE A 36 -20.60 -5.60 13.26
N GLU A 37 -20.39 -5.82 14.57
CA GLU A 37 -19.68 -4.89 15.43
C GLU A 37 -18.28 -4.58 14.90
N VAL A 38 -17.52 -5.62 14.53
CA VAL A 38 -16.17 -5.50 13.99
C VAL A 38 -16.16 -4.68 12.70
N PHE A 39 -17.15 -4.88 11.83
CA PHE A 39 -17.25 -4.13 10.57
C PHE A 39 -17.48 -2.64 10.80
N TYR A 40 -18.41 -2.28 11.71
CA TYR A 40 -18.66 -0.87 12.06
C TYR A 40 -17.46 -0.25 12.79
N GLN A 41 -16.80 -0.96 13.70
CA GLN A 41 -15.59 -0.51 14.36
C GLN A 41 -14.44 -0.28 13.37
N SER A 42 -14.30 -1.13 12.36
CA SER A 42 -13.30 -0.95 11.30
C SER A 42 -13.48 0.37 10.54
N ARG A 43 -14.72 0.73 10.23
CA ARG A 43 -15.07 2.03 9.66
C ARG A 43 -14.65 3.19 10.59
N ASP A 44 -15.00 3.08 11.87
CA ASP A 44 -14.77 4.14 12.84
C ASP A 44 -13.26 4.34 13.11
N ILE A 45 -12.48 3.25 13.08
CA ILE A 45 -11.01 3.28 13.13
C ILE A 45 -10.44 4.07 11.93
N LEU A 46 -10.92 3.78 10.72
CA LEU A 46 -10.47 4.53 9.53
C LEU A 46 -10.80 6.02 9.64
N LYS A 47 -12.02 6.36 10.05
CA LYS A 47 -12.44 7.75 10.26
C LYS A 47 -11.59 8.46 11.31
N LYS A 48 -11.28 7.80 12.43
CA LYS A 48 -10.41 8.31 13.49
C LYS A 48 -9.00 8.61 13.00
N LEU A 49 -8.50 7.82 12.04
CA LEU A 49 -7.20 8.02 11.39
C LEU A 49 -7.24 9.06 10.26
N GLY A 50 -8.38 9.72 10.05
CA GLY A 50 -8.55 10.78 9.06
C GLY A 50 -8.87 10.30 7.66
N TYR A 51 -9.21 9.03 7.47
CA TYR A 51 -9.64 8.52 6.17
C TYR A 51 -11.12 8.79 5.93
N GLU A 52 -11.45 9.26 4.74
CA GLU A 52 -12.82 9.35 4.27
C GLU A 52 -13.25 8.01 3.65
N ILE A 53 -14.44 7.55 4.00
CA ILE A 53 -15.02 6.33 3.43
C ILE A 53 -15.66 6.65 2.09
N ASP A 54 -15.36 5.83 1.10
CA ASP A 54 -15.94 5.89 -0.25
C ASP A 54 -17.05 4.86 -0.41
N ILE A 55 -16.72 3.58 -0.21
CA ILE A 55 -17.67 2.48 -0.28
C ILE A 55 -17.87 1.91 1.13
N PHE A 56 -19.12 1.71 1.50
CA PHE A 56 -19.51 1.05 2.74
C PHE A 56 -20.67 0.09 2.44
N SER A 57 -20.40 -1.20 2.42
CA SER A 57 -21.38 -2.25 2.08
C SER A 57 -21.51 -3.23 3.24
N PRO A 58 -22.53 -3.06 4.11
CA PRO A 58 -22.78 -3.96 5.22
C PRO A 58 -23.12 -5.38 4.78
N GLU A 59 -23.82 -5.54 3.65
CA GLU A 59 -24.24 -6.86 3.13
C GLU A 59 -23.04 -7.73 2.77
N SER A 60 -21.97 -7.14 2.24
CA SER A 60 -20.75 -7.85 1.87
C SER A 60 -19.65 -7.77 2.91
N PHE A 61 -19.87 -7.03 4.01
CA PHE A 61 -18.86 -6.69 5.02
C PHE A 61 -17.57 -6.13 4.42
N ALA A 62 -17.72 -5.28 3.42
CA ALA A 62 -16.63 -4.67 2.68
C ALA A 62 -16.74 -3.15 2.72
N LEU A 63 -15.60 -2.49 2.89
CA LEU A 63 -15.50 -1.04 2.81
C LEU A 63 -14.21 -0.60 2.15
N SER A 64 -14.21 0.59 1.57
CA SER A 64 -13.01 1.22 1.05
C SER A 64 -12.95 2.70 1.40
N THR A 65 -11.74 3.24 1.43
CA THR A 65 -11.52 4.68 1.61
C THR A 65 -11.49 5.40 0.28
N LYS A 66 -11.72 6.70 0.31
CA LYS A 66 -11.36 7.56 -0.81
C LYS A 66 -9.86 7.50 -1.08
N LYS A 67 -9.51 7.85 -2.30
CA LYS A 67 -8.12 7.90 -2.76
C LYS A 67 -7.32 8.91 -1.94
N THR A 68 -6.20 8.45 -1.38
CA THR A 68 -5.28 9.27 -0.57
C THR A 68 -3.90 9.26 -1.22
N GLN A 69 -3.19 10.38 -1.15
CA GLN A 69 -1.86 10.52 -1.76
C GLN A 69 -0.75 10.39 -0.71
N ILE A 70 0.30 9.63 -1.05
CA ILE A 70 1.54 9.55 -0.28
C ILE A 70 2.76 9.79 -1.18
N LYS A 71 3.77 10.46 -0.64
CA LYS A 71 4.98 10.84 -1.39
C LYS A 71 6.23 10.25 -0.76
N LYS A 72 7.18 9.87 -1.61
CA LYS A 72 8.55 9.54 -1.22
C LYS A 72 9.51 10.07 -2.28
N SER A 73 10.33 11.04 -1.91
CA SER A 73 11.22 11.75 -2.84
C SER A 73 10.42 12.32 -4.04
N LEU A 74 10.78 11.96 -5.26
CA LEU A 74 10.13 12.41 -6.49
C LEU A 74 8.91 11.56 -6.90
N ARG A 75 8.62 10.46 -6.17
CA ARG A 75 7.53 9.55 -6.51
C ARG A 75 6.29 9.86 -5.70
N LYS A 76 5.16 9.94 -6.37
CA LYS A 76 3.83 10.10 -5.78
C LYS A 76 3.04 8.83 -6.03
N TYR A 77 2.37 8.36 -4.99
CA TYR A 77 1.47 7.21 -5.04
C TYR A 77 0.10 7.64 -4.54
N ASP A 78 -0.92 7.31 -5.28
CA ASP A 78 -2.30 7.37 -4.82
C ASP A 78 -2.68 5.98 -4.33
N TYR A 79 -3.34 5.87 -3.18
CA TYR A 79 -3.75 4.59 -2.63
C TYR A 79 -5.16 4.63 -2.06
N ILE A 80 -5.78 3.47 -2.04
CA ILE A 80 -7.08 3.20 -1.44
C ILE A 80 -6.88 2.04 -0.45
N ILE A 81 -7.44 2.15 0.74
CA ILE A 81 -7.48 1.07 1.72
C ILE A 81 -8.77 0.30 1.53
N PHE A 82 -8.66 -1.01 1.37
CA PHE A 82 -9.78 -1.93 1.37
C PHE A 82 -9.78 -2.74 2.65
N ILE A 83 -10.95 -2.86 3.26
CA ILE A 83 -11.19 -3.75 4.40
C ILE A 83 -12.32 -4.68 4.04
N LYS A 84 -12.10 -5.97 4.31
CA LYS A 84 -13.14 -7.00 4.24
C LYS A 84 -13.12 -7.77 5.55
N VAL A 85 -14.29 -7.94 6.15
CA VAL A 85 -14.46 -8.69 7.39
C VAL A 85 -15.11 -10.04 7.07
N ASN A 86 -14.34 -11.12 7.26
CA ASN A 86 -14.78 -12.52 7.13
C ASN A 86 -14.49 -13.22 8.47
N ASP A 87 -13.81 -14.36 8.47
CA ASP A 87 -13.32 -15.02 9.70
C ASP A 87 -12.21 -14.19 10.38
N HIS A 88 -11.67 -13.23 9.67
CA HIS A 88 -10.69 -12.25 10.12
C HIS A 88 -10.88 -10.93 9.34
N ILE A 89 -10.29 -9.85 9.85
CA ILE A 89 -10.26 -8.58 9.15
C ILE A 89 -9.12 -8.62 8.12
N GLU A 90 -9.44 -8.49 6.86
CA GLU A 90 -8.47 -8.38 5.77
C GLU A 90 -8.28 -6.92 5.38
N LEU A 91 -7.02 -6.45 5.45
CA LEU A 91 -6.61 -5.12 5.02
C LEU A 91 -5.72 -5.25 3.79
N HIS A 92 -6.03 -4.55 2.72
CA HIS A 92 -5.14 -4.45 1.57
C HIS A 92 -5.20 -3.06 0.92
N LEU A 93 -4.18 -2.75 0.12
CA LEU A 93 -4.06 -1.49 -0.59
C LEU A 93 -4.19 -1.72 -2.09
N ALA A 94 -4.98 -0.88 -2.75
CA ALA A 94 -4.84 -0.64 -4.18
C ALA A 94 -4.01 0.62 -4.37
N VAL A 95 -2.96 0.53 -5.19
CA VAL A 95 -1.98 1.61 -5.35
C VAL A 95 -1.81 1.95 -6.81
N GLU A 96 -1.79 3.25 -7.10
CA GLU A 96 -1.43 3.81 -8.41
C GLU A 96 -0.22 4.72 -8.24
N ARG A 97 0.77 4.59 -9.11
CA ARG A 97 1.90 5.52 -9.19
C ARG A 97 1.62 6.60 -10.22
N ASN A 98 1.83 7.84 -9.82
CA ASN A 98 1.79 8.97 -10.74
C ASN A 98 3.17 9.14 -11.40
N ILE A 99 3.24 8.90 -12.71
CA ILE A 99 4.44 9.07 -13.52
C ILE A 99 4.30 10.39 -14.27
N PHE A 100 5.25 11.29 -14.03
CA PHE A 100 5.34 12.54 -14.77
C PHE A 100 6.13 12.27 -16.06
N ASN A 101 5.46 12.18 -17.19
CA ASN A 101 6.11 12.05 -18.49
C ASN A 101 6.37 13.45 -19.03
N ARG A 102 7.63 13.90 -18.95
CA ARG A 102 8.08 15.06 -19.75
C ARG A 102 8.32 14.50 -21.14
N GLY A 103 7.38 14.74 -22.05
CA GLY A 103 7.60 14.42 -23.45
C GLY A 103 8.95 14.94 -23.91
N SER A 104 9.69 14.13 -24.63
CA SER A 104 11.02 14.45 -25.15
C SER A 104 11.00 15.48 -26.31
N GLU A 105 9.84 16.01 -26.64
CA GLU A 105 9.66 17.02 -27.66
C GLU A 105 9.26 18.34 -27.02
N SER A 106 10.17 19.29 -27.12
CA SER A 106 10.04 20.66 -26.64
C SER A 106 9.04 21.47 -27.49
N ASN A 107 7.77 21.20 -27.31
CA ASN A 107 6.74 22.16 -27.67
C ASN A 107 6.43 23.01 -26.43
N ILE A 108 6.84 24.27 -26.47
CA ILE A 108 6.53 25.31 -25.50
C ILE A 108 5.01 25.40 -25.38
N GLY A 109 4.43 24.83 -24.31
CA GLY A 109 2.99 24.88 -24.04
C GLY A 109 2.33 23.55 -23.66
N ASP A 110 3.00 22.43 -23.72
CA ASP A 110 2.38 21.14 -23.39
C ASP A 110 2.53 20.85 -21.88
N SER A 111 1.41 20.88 -21.18
CA SER A 111 1.31 20.46 -19.78
C SER A 111 1.62 18.97 -19.71
N GLY A 112 2.78 18.62 -19.16
CA GLY A 112 3.26 17.25 -19.04
C GLY A 112 2.16 16.29 -18.61
N MET A 113 1.97 15.20 -19.37
CA MET A 113 0.92 14.22 -19.12
C MET A 113 1.27 13.39 -17.87
N ILE A 114 0.37 13.36 -16.89
CA ILE A 114 0.47 12.47 -15.73
C ILE A 114 -0.13 11.13 -16.13
N ILE A 115 0.70 10.11 -16.24
CA ILE A 115 0.26 8.72 -16.46
C ILE A 115 0.11 8.06 -15.10
N LYS A 116 -1.08 7.49 -14.84
CA LYS A 116 -1.35 6.68 -13.65
C LYS A 116 -1.14 5.22 -14.00
N GLN A 117 -0.28 4.56 -13.25
CA GLN A 117 0.02 3.15 -13.40
C GLN A 117 -0.36 2.39 -12.13
N VAL A 118 -1.18 1.35 -12.26
CA VAL A 118 -1.50 0.45 -11.15
C VAL A 118 -0.22 -0.30 -10.75
N GLU A 119 0.07 -0.30 -9.46
CA GLU A 119 1.29 -0.89 -8.92
C GLU A 119 0.96 -2.08 -8.02
N SER A 120 1.61 -3.21 -8.29
CA SER A 120 1.60 -4.38 -7.41
C SER A 120 2.70 -4.32 -6.35
N TYR A 121 3.62 -3.36 -6.46
CA TYR A 121 4.81 -3.20 -5.63
C TYR A 121 4.91 -1.78 -5.09
N MET A 122 5.30 -1.65 -3.83
CA MET A 122 5.49 -0.36 -3.18
C MET A 122 6.68 -0.43 -2.21
N PRO A 123 7.49 0.64 -2.07
CA PRO A 123 8.55 0.68 -1.07
C PRO A 123 8.03 0.34 0.32
N ILE A 124 8.70 -0.59 1.03
CA ILE A 124 8.27 -1.06 2.35
C ILE A 124 8.10 0.08 3.36
N ALA A 125 8.92 1.13 3.25
CA ALA A 125 8.80 2.30 4.11
C ALA A 125 7.46 3.04 3.91
N LEU A 126 6.90 3.05 2.70
CA LEU A 126 5.59 3.64 2.42
C LEU A 126 4.46 2.71 2.88
N GLN A 127 4.59 1.39 2.63
CA GLN A 127 3.64 0.41 3.16
C GLN A 127 3.54 0.52 4.68
N ASN A 128 4.68 0.56 5.38
CA ASN A 128 4.73 0.72 6.83
C ASN A 128 4.12 2.05 7.30
N LYS A 129 4.30 3.14 6.55
CA LYS A 129 3.71 4.43 6.90
C LYS A 129 2.17 4.41 6.85
N ILE A 130 1.60 3.56 5.99
CA ILE A 130 0.14 3.38 5.90
C ILE A 130 -0.34 2.33 6.90
N PHE A 131 0.29 1.14 6.96
CA PHE A 131 -0.19 0.04 7.77
C PHE A 131 0.05 0.21 9.28
N LYS A 132 1.21 0.76 9.71
CA LYS A 132 1.51 0.88 11.15
C LYS A 132 0.46 1.66 11.95
N PRO A 133 -0.02 2.84 11.52
CA PRO A 133 -1.10 3.53 12.25
C PRO A 133 -2.38 2.69 12.33
N LEU A 134 -2.73 1.99 11.26
CA LEU A 134 -3.88 1.08 11.23
C LEU A 134 -3.69 -0.06 12.24
N GLU A 135 -2.57 -0.78 12.18
CA GLU A 135 -2.26 -1.88 13.08
C GLU A 135 -2.29 -1.47 14.56
N ILE A 136 -1.74 -0.30 14.88
CA ILE A 136 -1.75 0.25 16.25
C ILE A 136 -3.19 0.52 16.71
N GLU A 137 -4.00 1.15 15.87
CA GLU A 137 -5.36 1.52 16.26
C GLU A 137 -6.27 0.29 16.33
N PHE A 138 -6.13 -0.66 15.41
CA PHE A 138 -6.81 -1.95 15.48
C PHE A 138 -6.42 -2.72 16.74
N LYS A 139 -5.12 -2.77 17.08
CA LYS A 139 -4.64 -3.43 18.30
C LYS A 139 -5.21 -2.81 19.58
N LYS A 140 -5.34 -1.48 19.66
CA LYS A 140 -5.98 -0.79 20.78
C LYS A 140 -7.44 -1.21 20.98
N ASN A 141 -8.13 -1.60 19.92
CA ASN A 141 -9.50 -2.08 19.93
C ASN A 141 -9.60 -3.61 20.12
N GLY A 142 -8.49 -4.29 20.42
CA GLY A 142 -8.46 -5.73 20.74
C GLY A 142 -8.24 -6.65 19.53
N TYR A 143 -7.89 -6.10 18.35
CA TYR A 143 -7.62 -6.89 17.15
C TYR A 143 -6.13 -7.19 17.03
N ASN A 144 -5.76 -8.45 16.82
CA ASN A 144 -4.36 -8.87 16.77
C ASN A 144 -3.99 -9.34 15.36
N LEU A 145 -2.77 -8.97 14.92
CA LEU A 145 -2.24 -9.43 13.64
C LEU A 145 -2.14 -10.96 13.59
N VAL A 146 -2.60 -11.53 12.48
CA VAL A 146 -2.32 -12.92 12.13
C VAL A 146 -0.89 -12.99 11.65
N VAL A 147 -0.02 -13.57 12.47
CA VAL A 147 1.35 -13.88 12.04
C VAL A 147 1.25 -15.09 11.10
N SER A 148 1.33 -14.86 9.78
CA SER A 148 1.53 -15.96 8.84
C SER A 148 2.93 -16.52 9.04
N ARG A 149 3.01 -17.74 9.55
CA ARG A 149 4.24 -18.53 9.53
C ARG A 149 4.52 -19.07 8.14
#